data_ca63faf7839ee5244bc89b0cd70e7c63
#
_entry.id   ca63faf7839ee5244bc89b0cd70e7c63
#
_cell.length_a   1.000
_cell.length_b   1.000
_cell.length_c   1.000
_cell.angle_alpha   90.00
_cell.angle_beta   90.00
_cell.angle_gamma   90.00
#
_symmetry.space_group_name_H-M   'P 1'
#
loop_
_entity.id
_entity.type
_entity.pdbx_description
1 polymer ?
#
loop_
_entity_poly.entity_id
_entity_poly.type
_entity_poly.pdbx_seq_one_letter_code
_entity_poly.pdbx_strand_id
1 'polypeptide(L)'
;MILLFSFTACKQEDDVPAIRKSKIEHETEFGGVYIKTTIEEFNRKGFMFGDSVDVSFSDGQLLEDVPYYNGYYVESGELILVGYPGYPYIKICRNYGPDIWETMSLKDGLTATVTLREAGKYLDTQMARDLHYKDDRSQFPSDEVFANFRMVTVGDIRENIMYRSASPCDNQHNRAPYSDELIEEAGVRFVFNAADTAEKIEKYMAEPSYDSPYYRSLYEEGKVLPLGMTMNFEAADFRKKIVQGFREIIANDGPYLIHCTEGKDRTGFVCMMIEILCHATYDEIASDYMITYDNYYQVNEKGDKYKYDLILDSYLNDMLRMLAQDKEADVRNLDLEECGRSYLRASGMSDEEIDALVNRFTQE
;
A
#
# COMPACT_ATOMS: atom_id res chain seq x y z
N MET A 1 -52.84 29.59 24.14
CA MET A 1 -52.42 28.36 24.79
C MET A 1 -52.04 27.40 23.69
N ILE A 2 -50.75 27.39 23.30
CA ILE A 2 -50.18 26.57 22.20
C ILE A 2 -49.59 25.32 22.86
N LEU A 3 -50.20 24.16 22.59
CA LEU A 3 -49.67 22.88 23.03
C LEU A 3 -48.49 22.52 22.11
N LEU A 4 -47.27 22.53 22.65
CA LEU A 4 -46.11 21.92 22.06
C LEU A 4 -46.18 20.38 22.28
N PHE A 5 -46.44 19.62 21.22
CA PHE A 5 -46.22 18.19 21.22
C PHE A 5 -44.73 17.93 20.98
N SER A 6 -44.01 17.54 22.02
CA SER A 6 -42.68 16.97 21.91
C SER A 6 -42.83 15.53 21.42
N PHE A 7 -42.50 15.29 20.15
CA PHE A 7 -42.27 13.92 19.65
C PHE A 7 -40.90 13.46 20.13
N THR A 8 -40.88 12.76 21.23
CA THR A 8 -39.74 11.90 21.59
C THR A 8 -39.86 10.63 20.73
N ALA A 9 -39.15 10.60 19.62
CA ALA A 9 -38.99 9.35 18.87
C ALA A 9 -38.18 8.37 19.72
N CYS A 10 -38.82 7.42 20.38
CA CYS A 10 -38.21 6.19 20.84
C CYS A 10 -37.72 5.45 19.58
N LYS A 11 -36.42 5.44 19.32
CA LYS A 11 -35.84 4.47 18.38
C LYS A 11 -36.14 3.08 18.94
N GLN A 12 -36.93 2.28 18.21
CA GLN A 12 -37.14 0.88 18.53
C GLN A 12 -35.79 0.16 18.38
N GLU A 13 -35.45 -0.70 19.33
CA GLU A 13 -34.24 -1.56 19.30
C GLU A 13 -34.19 -2.49 18.07
N ASP A 14 -35.27 -2.59 17.29
CA ASP A 14 -35.37 -3.43 16.11
C ASP A 14 -34.79 -2.80 14.81
N ASP A 15 -34.35 -1.54 14.84
CA ASP A 15 -33.84 -0.81 13.66
C ASP A 15 -32.32 -0.90 13.48
N VAL A 16 -31.57 -1.46 14.45
CA VAL A 16 -30.11 -1.59 14.35
C VAL A 16 -29.77 -2.87 13.59
N PRO A 17 -28.96 -2.80 12.51
CA PRO A 17 -28.49 -3.98 11.79
C PRO A 17 -27.90 -5.04 12.71
N ALA A 18 -28.41 -6.26 12.62
CA ALA A 18 -27.91 -7.38 13.42
C ALA A 18 -28.06 -8.72 12.70
N ILE A 19 -27.05 -9.57 12.84
CA ILE A 19 -27.11 -11.02 12.59
C ILE A 19 -27.17 -11.70 13.95
N ARG A 20 -28.22 -12.47 14.21
CA ARG A 20 -28.43 -13.08 15.52
C ARG A 20 -28.23 -14.59 15.46
N LYS A 21 -27.40 -15.12 16.37
CA LYS A 21 -27.22 -16.58 16.59
C LYS A 21 -26.82 -17.36 15.32
N SER A 22 -25.96 -16.76 14.48
CA SER A 22 -25.38 -17.48 13.35
C SER A 22 -24.41 -18.55 13.85
N LYS A 23 -24.41 -19.73 13.23
CA LYS A 23 -23.45 -20.79 13.54
C LYS A 23 -22.04 -20.32 13.23
N ILE A 24 -21.08 -20.81 13.99
CA ILE A 24 -19.67 -20.55 13.77
C ILE A 24 -18.93 -21.81 13.34
N GLU A 25 -17.79 -21.62 12.67
CA GLU A 25 -16.90 -22.69 12.23
C GLU A 25 -15.46 -22.21 12.28
N HIS A 26 -14.55 -23.07 12.77
CA HIS A 26 -13.13 -22.78 12.79
C HIS A 26 -12.57 -22.71 11.36
N GLU A 27 -11.89 -21.63 11.02
CA GLU A 27 -11.10 -21.55 9.81
C GLU A 27 -9.66 -21.95 10.12
N THR A 28 -9.24 -23.12 9.65
CA THR A 28 -8.00 -23.77 10.09
C THR A 28 -6.78 -23.52 9.22
N GLU A 29 -6.95 -22.93 8.04
CA GLU A 29 -5.84 -22.68 7.11
C GLU A 29 -5.05 -21.43 7.51
N PHE A 30 -5.75 -20.35 7.82
CA PHE A 30 -5.15 -19.06 8.19
C PHE A 30 -5.55 -18.57 9.58
N GLY A 31 -6.31 -19.38 10.32
CA GLY A 31 -6.86 -19.04 11.63
C GLY A 31 -8.08 -18.11 11.57
N GLY A 32 -8.91 -18.18 12.63
CA GLY A 32 -10.08 -17.35 12.78
C GLY A 32 -11.40 -18.11 12.77
N VAL A 33 -12.50 -17.39 12.64
CA VAL A 33 -13.86 -17.91 12.77
C VAL A 33 -14.73 -17.47 11.63
N TYR A 34 -15.23 -18.39 10.84
CA TYR A 34 -16.36 -18.15 9.95
C TYR A 34 -17.67 -18.02 10.74
N ILE A 35 -18.36 -16.91 10.55
CA ILE A 35 -19.75 -16.75 10.99
C ILE A 35 -20.61 -17.09 9.79
N LYS A 36 -21.40 -18.20 9.86
CA LYS A 36 -22.12 -18.79 8.71
C LYS A 36 -23.24 -17.89 8.19
N THR A 37 -22.84 -16.72 7.75
CA THR A 37 -23.64 -15.71 7.04
C THR A 37 -22.82 -15.28 5.83
N THR A 38 -23.37 -15.38 4.63
CA THR A 38 -22.67 -14.93 3.42
C THR A 38 -22.47 -13.42 3.45
N ILE A 39 -21.45 -12.93 2.74
CA ILE A 39 -21.16 -11.49 2.63
C ILE A 39 -22.40 -10.75 2.09
N GLU A 40 -23.05 -11.32 1.08
CA GLU A 40 -24.26 -10.74 0.49
C GLU A 40 -25.42 -10.63 1.49
N GLU A 41 -25.67 -11.70 2.28
CA GLU A 41 -26.71 -11.70 3.32
C GLU A 41 -26.39 -10.68 4.41
N PHE A 42 -25.12 -10.56 4.81
CA PHE A 42 -24.66 -9.62 5.81
C PHE A 42 -24.90 -8.17 5.34
N ASN A 43 -24.46 -7.84 4.14
CA ASN A 43 -24.66 -6.50 3.57
C ASN A 43 -26.15 -6.18 3.34
N ARG A 44 -26.97 -7.18 2.95
CA ARG A 44 -28.43 -7.00 2.82
C ARG A 44 -29.13 -6.70 4.13
N LYS A 45 -28.54 -7.06 5.27
CA LYS A 45 -29.03 -6.69 6.61
C LYS A 45 -28.69 -5.25 7.02
N GLY A 46 -28.02 -4.50 6.16
CA GLY A 46 -27.71 -3.09 6.37
C GLY A 46 -26.31 -2.80 6.86
N PHE A 47 -25.44 -3.83 6.94
CA PHE A 47 -24.01 -3.60 7.19
C PHE A 47 -23.30 -3.16 5.91
N MET A 48 -22.35 -2.24 6.07
CA MET A 48 -21.52 -1.74 4.99
C MET A 48 -20.05 -1.88 5.33
N PHE A 49 -19.20 -2.10 4.33
CA PHE A 49 -17.76 -2.04 4.54
C PHE A 49 -17.35 -0.66 5.07
N GLY A 50 -16.51 -0.65 6.09
CA GLY A 50 -16.15 0.54 6.85
C GLY A 50 -16.96 0.75 8.14
N ASP A 51 -17.95 -0.10 8.42
CA ASP A 51 -18.68 -0.05 9.70
C ASP A 51 -17.81 -0.59 10.85
N SER A 52 -18.13 -0.14 12.07
CA SER A 52 -17.72 -0.77 13.32
C SER A 52 -18.82 -1.72 13.80
N VAL A 53 -18.44 -2.93 14.21
CA VAL A 53 -19.36 -3.93 14.72
C VAL A 53 -18.91 -4.51 16.05
N ASP A 54 -19.88 -5.02 16.84
CA ASP A 54 -19.63 -5.86 17.98
C ASP A 54 -19.97 -7.31 17.64
N VAL A 55 -19.10 -8.24 18.04
CA VAL A 55 -19.28 -9.68 17.85
C VAL A 55 -19.35 -10.38 19.18
N SER A 56 -20.52 -10.91 19.54
CA SER A 56 -20.73 -11.66 20.78
C SER A 56 -20.97 -13.14 20.51
N PHE A 57 -20.36 -13.99 21.31
CA PHE A 57 -20.53 -15.44 21.26
C PHE A 57 -21.51 -15.94 22.33
N SER A 58 -22.16 -17.07 22.06
CA SER A 58 -23.21 -17.61 22.95
C SER A 58 -22.71 -18.09 24.31
N ASP A 59 -21.42 -18.17 24.53
CA ASP A 59 -20.76 -18.43 25.81
C ASP A 59 -20.50 -17.16 26.66
N GLY A 60 -20.87 -15.98 26.12
CA GLY A 60 -20.76 -14.69 26.81
C GLY A 60 -19.51 -13.89 26.45
N GLN A 61 -18.62 -14.41 25.61
CA GLN A 61 -17.46 -13.66 25.15
C GLN A 61 -17.88 -12.57 24.13
N LEU A 62 -17.18 -11.44 24.15
CA LEU A 62 -17.49 -10.25 23.34
C LEU A 62 -16.21 -9.66 22.75
N LEU A 63 -16.27 -9.33 21.48
CA LEU A 63 -15.30 -8.52 20.75
C LEU A 63 -16.00 -7.23 20.35
N GLU A 64 -15.50 -6.10 20.82
CA GLU A 64 -16.12 -4.79 20.60
C GLU A 64 -15.31 -3.97 19.58
N ASP A 65 -16.02 -3.08 18.90
CA ASP A 65 -15.41 -2.08 18.01
C ASP A 65 -14.54 -2.68 16.90
N VAL A 66 -15.02 -3.76 16.30
CA VAL A 66 -14.31 -4.48 15.24
C VAL A 66 -14.62 -3.84 13.88
N PRO A 67 -13.62 -3.43 13.08
CA PRO A 67 -13.85 -2.91 11.74
C PRO A 67 -14.34 -4.02 10.80
N TYR A 68 -15.31 -3.70 9.93
CA TYR A 68 -15.79 -4.56 8.86
C TYR A 68 -15.27 -4.10 7.51
N TYR A 69 -14.42 -4.92 6.85
CA TYR A 69 -13.79 -4.58 5.59
C TYR A 69 -13.92 -5.68 4.53
N ASN A 70 -13.70 -5.32 3.25
CA ASN A 70 -13.58 -6.29 2.15
C ASN A 70 -12.15 -6.79 1.92
N GLY A 71 -11.19 -6.37 2.74
CA GLY A 71 -9.78 -6.75 2.71
C GLY A 71 -9.17 -6.67 4.09
N TYR A 72 -7.90 -7.05 4.24
CA TYR A 72 -7.18 -7.05 5.52
C TYR A 72 -6.53 -5.69 5.80
N TYR A 73 -7.35 -4.67 6.14
CA TYR A 73 -6.95 -3.26 6.25
C TYR A 73 -6.66 -2.80 7.68
N VAL A 74 -6.23 -3.70 8.53
CA VAL A 74 -5.79 -3.42 9.91
C VAL A 74 -4.34 -3.81 10.10
N GLU A 75 -3.68 -3.27 11.12
CA GLU A 75 -2.32 -3.61 11.46
C GLU A 75 -2.17 -5.09 11.88
N SER A 76 -0.91 -5.59 11.84
CA SER A 76 -0.61 -6.95 12.26
C SER A 76 -0.99 -7.16 13.73
N GLY A 77 -1.76 -8.20 14.00
CA GLY A 77 -2.27 -8.55 15.33
C GLY A 77 -3.63 -7.95 15.68
N GLU A 78 -4.13 -6.98 14.93
CA GLU A 78 -5.43 -6.37 15.20
C GLU A 78 -6.62 -7.22 14.73
N LEU A 79 -7.76 -7.02 15.38
CA LEU A 79 -9.01 -7.69 15.03
C LEU A 79 -9.66 -7.09 13.81
N ILE A 80 -10.28 -7.96 13.00
CA ILE A 80 -11.05 -7.57 11.80
C ILE A 80 -12.20 -8.54 11.58
N LEU A 81 -13.36 -8.02 11.22
CA LEU A 81 -14.40 -8.76 10.53
C LEU A 81 -14.21 -8.55 9.03
N VAL A 82 -13.95 -9.59 8.27
CA VAL A 82 -13.65 -9.47 6.85
C VAL A 82 -14.67 -10.20 5.98
N GLY A 83 -15.18 -9.48 4.97
CA GLY A 83 -15.96 -10.02 3.87
C GLY A 83 -15.12 -10.10 2.60
N TYR A 84 -14.05 -10.93 2.64
CA TYR A 84 -13.10 -11.02 1.52
C TYR A 84 -13.74 -11.69 0.30
N PRO A 85 -13.60 -11.11 -0.92
CA PRO A 85 -14.13 -11.72 -2.14
C PRO A 85 -13.66 -13.17 -2.32
N GLY A 86 -14.60 -14.09 -2.51
CA GLY A 86 -14.32 -15.52 -2.62
C GLY A 86 -14.44 -16.31 -1.31
N TYR A 87 -14.57 -15.66 -0.17
CA TYR A 87 -14.88 -16.36 1.08
C TYR A 87 -16.35 -16.82 1.09
N PRO A 88 -16.63 -18.03 1.64
CA PRO A 88 -18.00 -18.54 1.70
C PRO A 88 -18.86 -17.75 2.71
N TYR A 89 -18.25 -17.17 3.73
CA TYR A 89 -18.89 -16.46 4.82
C TYR A 89 -18.04 -15.26 5.28
N ILE A 90 -18.65 -14.36 6.04
CA ILE A 90 -17.87 -13.36 6.79
C ILE A 90 -16.98 -14.07 7.82
N LYS A 91 -15.77 -13.55 7.99
CA LYS A 91 -14.75 -14.13 8.87
C LYS A 91 -14.29 -13.11 9.90
N ILE A 92 -14.26 -13.49 11.20
CA ILE A 92 -13.58 -12.70 12.22
C ILE A 92 -12.24 -13.35 12.56
N CYS A 93 -11.16 -12.55 12.55
CA CYS A 93 -9.81 -13.03 12.84
C CYS A 93 -8.91 -11.89 13.31
N ARG A 94 -7.63 -12.20 13.60
CA ARG A 94 -6.56 -11.21 13.71
C ARG A 94 -5.72 -11.21 12.43
N ASN A 95 -5.40 -10.04 11.94
CA ASN A 95 -4.47 -9.91 10.80
C ASN A 95 -3.06 -10.32 11.24
N TYR A 96 -2.49 -11.38 10.65
CA TYR A 96 -1.18 -11.94 11.04
C TYR A 96 -0.98 -12.08 12.57
N GLY A 97 -2.03 -12.51 13.27
CA GLY A 97 -2.03 -12.63 14.73
C GLY A 97 -2.45 -14.03 15.22
N PRO A 98 -2.42 -14.25 16.54
CA PRO A 98 -2.86 -15.51 17.13
C PRO A 98 -4.31 -15.84 16.78
N ASP A 99 -4.57 -17.12 16.51
CA ASP A 99 -5.90 -17.60 16.16
C ASP A 99 -6.91 -17.32 17.29
N ILE A 100 -7.99 -16.62 16.97
CA ILE A 100 -9.03 -16.26 17.93
C ILE A 100 -9.84 -17.49 18.38
N TRP A 101 -9.98 -18.51 17.53
CA TRP A 101 -10.64 -19.76 17.92
C TRP A 101 -9.93 -20.41 19.12
N GLU A 102 -8.62 -20.46 19.07
CA GLU A 102 -7.80 -21.05 20.14
C GLU A 102 -7.68 -20.11 21.34
N THR A 103 -7.34 -18.84 21.12
CA THR A 103 -7.10 -17.88 22.21
C THR A 103 -8.36 -17.57 23.02
N MET A 104 -9.54 -17.65 22.39
CA MET A 104 -10.83 -17.51 23.06
C MET A 104 -11.42 -18.86 23.49
N SER A 105 -10.76 -19.99 23.21
CA SER A 105 -11.24 -21.34 23.51
C SER A 105 -12.64 -21.61 22.97
N LEU A 106 -12.92 -21.12 21.76
CA LEU A 106 -14.19 -21.33 21.09
C LEU A 106 -14.39 -22.81 20.73
N LYS A 107 -15.63 -23.23 20.59
CA LYS A 107 -16.00 -24.65 20.37
C LYS A 107 -17.11 -24.77 19.35
N ASP A 108 -17.17 -25.93 18.72
CA ASP A 108 -18.30 -26.31 17.89
C ASP A 108 -19.61 -26.23 18.67
N GLY A 109 -20.66 -25.79 17.99
CA GLY A 109 -21.98 -25.61 18.58
C GLY A 109 -22.27 -24.24 19.16
N LEU A 110 -21.23 -23.39 19.35
CA LEU A 110 -21.44 -21.98 19.68
C LEU A 110 -22.05 -21.24 18.49
N THR A 111 -22.67 -20.09 18.79
CA THR A 111 -23.19 -19.17 17.79
C THR A 111 -22.62 -17.77 18.05
N ALA A 112 -22.52 -16.97 16.98
CA ALA A 112 -22.18 -15.57 17.06
C ALA A 112 -23.39 -14.68 16.74
N THR A 113 -23.44 -13.53 17.42
CA THR A 113 -24.31 -12.42 17.08
C THR A 113 -23.42 -11.25 16.72
N VAL A 114 -23.67 -10.65 15.57
CA VAL A 114 -22.99 -9.44 15.11
C VAL A 114 -23.98 -8.29 15.14
N THR A 115 -23.63 -7.20 15.76
CA THR A 115 -24.45 -5.97 15.83
C THR A 115 -23.69 -4.78 15.31
N LEU A 116 -24.34 -3.91 14.58
CA LEU A 116 -23.76 -2.64 14.19
C LEU A 116 -23.50 -1.79 15.44
N ARG A 117 -22.24 -1.38 15.63
CA ARG A 117 -21.84 -0.44 16.71
C ARG A 117 -21.92 1.00 16.22
N GLU A 118 -21.25 1.28 15.11
CA GLU A 118 -21.20 2.61 14.51
C GLU A 118 -21.06 2.52 13.00
N ALA A 119 -22.00 3.13 12.28
CA ALA A 119 -22.00 3.12 10.82
C ALA A 119 -20.86 4.01 10.28
N GLY A 120 -20.08 3.48 9.36
CA GLY A 120 -19.04 4.23 8.63
C GLY A 120 -17.86 4.70 9.47
N LYS A 121 -17.69 4.22 10.71
CA LYS A 121 -16.56 4.63 11.58
C LYS A 121 -15.19 4.47 10.91
N TYR A 122 -15.05 3.44 10.10
CA TYR A 122 -13.81 3.06 9.43
C TYR A 122 -13.89 3.22 7.89
N LEU A 123 -14.87 4.02 7.41
CA LEU A 123 -15.13 4.18 5.98
C LEU A 123 -13.92 4.78 5.24
N ASP A 124 -13.22 5.71 5.86
CA ASP A 124 -12.05 6.35 5.26
C ASP A 124 -10.94 5.34 4.96
N THR A 125 -10.64 4.45 5.90
CA THR A 125 -9.69 3.35 5.69
C THR A 125 -10.16 2.41 4.58
N GLN A 126 -11.46 2.02 4.58
CA GLN A 126 -12.03 1.22 3.50
C GLN A 126 -11.84 1.88 2.14
N MET A 127 -12.16 3.17 2.03
CA MET A 127 -12.05 3.92 0.76
C MET A 127 -10.60 4.06 0.29
N ALA A 128 -9.67 4.34 1.20
CA ALA A 128 -8.26 4.48 0.85
C ALA A 128 -7.62 3.16 0.40
N ARG A 129 -8.05 2.03 0.96
CA ARG A 129 -7.47 0.69 0.73
C ARG A 129 -8.18 -0.12 -0.34
N ASP A 130 -9.45 0.18 -0.64
CA ASP A 130 -10.22 -0.51 -1.68
C ASP A 130 -9.87 0.02 -3.08
N LEU A 131 -8.79 -0.52 -3.61
CA LEU A 131 -8.20 -0.13 -4.90
C LEU A 131 -8.31 -1.28 -5.89
N HIS A 132 -8.84 -1.00 -7.08
CA HIS A 132 -9.05 -2.00 -8.13
C HIS A 132 -8.14 -1.74 -9.31
N TYR A 133 -7.29 -2.72 -9.64
CA TYR A 133 -6.36 -2.63 -10.75
C TYR A 133 -7.07 -2.49 -12.09
N LYS A 134 -6.44 -1.72 -12.98
CA LYS A 134 -6.77 -1.64 -14.40
C LYS A 134 -5.59 -2.22 -15.18
N ASP A 135 -5.73 -3.46 -15.65
CA ASP A 135 -4.65 -4.24 -16.27
C ASP A 135 -4.84 -4.46 -17.79
N ASP A 136 -5.85 -3.82 -18.38
CA ASP A 136 -6.08 -3.81 -19.81
C ASP A 136 -5.44 -2.58 -20.47
N ARG A 137 -4.34 -2.78 -21.21
CA ARG A 137 -3.61 -1.71 -21.92
C ARG A 137 -4.50 -0.82 -22.78
N SER A 138 -5.56 -1.37 -23.36
CA SER A 138 -6.47 -0.60 -24.22
C SER A 138 -7.23 0.52 -23.50
N GLN A 139 -7.27 0.50 -22.17
CA GLN A 139 -7.93 1.51 -21.33
C GLN A 139 -7.01 2.72 -21.02
N PHE A 140 -5.78 2.71 -21.51
CA PHE A 140 -4.78 3.74 -21.20
C PHE A 140 -4.37 4.52 -22.46
N PRO A 141 -4.08 5.82 -22.33
CA PRO A 141 -3.76 6.68 -23.47
C PRO A 141 -2.40 6.39 -24.08
N SER A 142 -1.44 5.86 -23.32
CA SER A 142 -0.09 5.56 -23.79
C SER A 142 0.55 4.42 -23.01
N ASP A 143 1.69 3.90 -23.48
CA ASP A 143 2.46 2.85 -22.83
C ASP A 143 3.10 3.35 -21.54
N GLU A 144 3.53 4.60 -21.49
CA GLU A 144 4.10 5.23 -20.30
C GLU A 144 3.09 5.25 -19.14
N VAL A 145 1.85 5.66 -19.42
CA VAL A 145 0.78 5.66 -18.41
C VAL A 145 0.45 4.24 -17.96
N PHE A 146 0.34 3.30 -18.91
CA PHE A 146 0.09 1.90 -18.58
C PHE A 146 1.24 1.28 -17.78
N ALA A 147 2.49 1.45 -18.20
CA ALA A 147 3.67 0.94 -17.49
C ALA A 147 4.00 1.72 -16.21
N ASN A 148 3.21 2.74 -15.85
CA ASN A 148 3.53 3.66 -14.76
C ASN A 148 4.97 4.22 -14.88
N PHE A 149 5.43 4.37 -16.13
CA PHE A 149 6.78 4.85 -16.45
C PHE A 149 6.80 6.37 -16.53
N ARG A 150 7.77 6.97 -15.91
CA ARG A 150 8.02 8.41 -16.04
C ARG A 150 9.42 8.82 -15.64
N MET A 151 9.88 9.90 -16.22
CA MET A 151 11.04 10.67 -15.75
C MET A 151 10.63 11.48 -14.52
N VAL A 152 11.46 11.48 -13.49
CA VAL A 152 11.28 12.29 -12.27
C VAL A 152 12.18 13.52 -12.37
N THR A 153 11.57 14.71 -12.32
CA THR A 153 12.25 16.01 -12.52
C THR A 153 11.80 17.06 -11.49
N VAL A 154 11.45 16.61 -10.28
CA VAL A 154 11.03 17.48 -9.18
C VAL A 154 12.23 17.98 -8.39
N GLY A 155 12.10 19.12 -7.72
CA GLY A 155 13.21 19.76 -7.03
C GLY A 155 14.38 20.06 -7.99
N ASP A 156 15.59 19.75 -7.57
CA ASP A 156 16.81 19.96 -8.35
C ASP A 156 17.21 18.72 -9.20
N ILE A 157 16.33 17.71 -9.33
CA ILE A 157 16.61 16.53 -10.15
C ILE A 157 16.66 16.93 -11.63
N ARG A 158 17.81 16.73 -12.28
CA ARG A 158 17.99 17.05 -13.68
C ARG A 158 17.26 16.08 -14.60
N GLU A 159 16.93 16.54 -15.79
CA GLU A 159 16.31 15.73 -16.83
C GLU A 159 17.18 14.52 -17.24
N ASN A 160 16.52 13.45 -17.67
CA ASN A 160 17.13 12.24 -18.27
C ASN A 160 18.10 11.50 -17.30
N ILE A 161 17.89 11.60 -15.98
CA ILE A 161 18.73 10.89 -15.02
C ILE A 161 17.98 9.88 -14.17
N MET A 162 16.74 10.18 -13.78
CA MET A 162 15.95 9.35 -12.87
C MET A 162 14.60 8.99 -13.50
N TYR A 163 14.30 7.70 -13.53
CA TYR A 163 13.05 7.15 -14.00
C TYR A 163 12.46 6.21 -12.97
N ARG A 164 11.14 6.07 -12.99
CA ARG A 164 10.41 5.07 -12.20
C ARG A 164 9.33 4.41 -13.05
N SER A 165 9.02 3.13 -12.73
CA SER A 165 8.01 2.36 -13.46
C SER A 165 7.43 1.21 -12.65
N ALA A 166 6.43 0.51 -13.23
CA ALA A 166 6.12 -0.87 -12.91
C ALA A 166 7.33 -1.78 -13.19
N SER A 167 7.31 -3.00 -12.66
CA SER A 167 8.38 -3.96 -12.89
C SER A 167 8.55 -4.29 -14.38
N PRO A 168 9.78 -4.17 -14.93
CA PRO A 168 10.08 -4.67 -16.25
C PRO A 168 10.35 -6.18 -16.28
N CYS A 169 10.26 -6.91 -15.16
CA CYS A 169 10.48 -8.37 -15.14
C CYS A 169 9.34 -9.18 -14.52
N ASP A 170 8.62 -8.65 -13.53
CA ASP A 170 7.42 -9.27 -12.96
C ASP A 170 6.19 -8.84 -13.76
N ASN A 171 5.61 -9.75 -14.56
CA ASN A 171 4.51 -9.43 -15.47
C ASN A 171 3.13 -9.72 -14.88
N GLN A 172 2.95 -9.72 -13.56
CA GLN A 172 1.64 -10.01 -12.95
C GLN A 172 0.52 -9.02 -13.31
N HIS A 173 0.86 -7.82 -13.79
CA HIS A 173 -0.07 -6.78 -14.24
C HIS A 173 0.03 -6.50 -15.75
N ASN A 174 0.61 -7.40 -16.53
CA ASN A 174 0.80 -7.28 -17.98
C ASN A 174 1.58 -6.03 -18.43
N ARG A 175 2.41 -5.46 -17.55
CA ARG A 175 3.11 -4.18 -17.78
C ARG A 175 4.59 -4.35 -18.12
N ALA A 176 5.18 -5.53 -17.84
CA ALA A 176 6.62 -5.72 -17.96
C ALA A 176 7.18 -5.47 -19.37
N PRO A 177 6.59 -5.96 -20.47
CA PRO A 177 7.13 -5.68 -21.81
C PRO A 177 7.13 -4.18 -22.14
N TYR A 178 6.09 -3.46 -21.76
CA TYR A 178 6.00 -2.01 -21.98
C TYR A 178 7.03 -1.24 -21.13
N SER A 179 7.24 -1.66 -19.88
CA SER A 179 8.30 -1.08 -19.05
C SER A 179 9.68 -1.34 -19.66
N ASP A 180 9.91 -2.53 -20.22
CA ASP A 180 11.18 -2.91 -20.83
C ASP A 180 11.52 -2.05 -22.06
N GLU A 181 10.57 -1.88 -22.98
CA GLU A 181 10.74 -1.01 -24.15
C GLU A 181 11.04 0.45 -23.75
N LEU A 182 10.28 0.99 -22.79
CA LEU A 182 10.44 2.37 -22.32
C LEU A 182 11.78 2.63 -21.61
N ILE A 183 12.29 1.67 -20.83
CA ILE A 183 13.62 1.82 -20.21
C ILE A 183 14.76 1.71 -21.22
N GLU A 184 14.59 0.94 -22.31
CA GLU A 184 15.53 0.91 -23.43
C GLU A 184 15.55 2.25 -24.16
N GLU A 185 14.39 2.79 -24.51
CA GLU A 185 14.24 4.10 -25.16
C GLU A 185 14.84 5.24 -24.31
N ALA A 186 14.65 5.19 -22.99
CA ALA A 186 15.22 6.15 -22.05
C ALA A 186 16.73 5.97 -21.84
N GLY A 187 17.32 4.90 -22.36
CA GLY A 187 18.74 4.59 -22.22
C GLY A 187 19.16 4.32 -20.77
N VAL A 188 18.29 3.71 -19.97
CA VAL A 188 18.58 3.31 -18.58
C VAL A 188 19.83 2.42 -18.56
N ARG A 189 20.75 2.72 -17.62
CA ARG A 189 22.00 1.97 -17.49
C ARG A 189 22.15 1.23 -16.17
N PHE A 190 21.39 1.63 -15.15
CA PHE A 190 21.40 0.99 -13.85
C PHE A 190 20.00 0.91 -13.26
N VAL A 191 19.66 -0.25 -12.69
CA VAL A 191 18.33 -0.54 -12.17
C VAL A 191 18.38 -0.83 -10.68
N PHE A 192 17.65 -0.06 -9.89
CA PHE A 192 17.35 -0.31 -8.49
C PHE A 192 16.04 -1.12 -8.41
N ASN A 193 16.14 -2.44 -8.30
CA ASN A 193 14.99 -3.31 -8.12
C ASN A 193 14.69 -3.51 -6.62
N ALA A 194 13.73 -2.79 -6.11
CA ALA A 194 13.31 -2.86 -4.71
C ALA A 194 12.50 -4.13 -4.38
N ALA A 195 11.92 -4.81 -5.37
CA ALA A 195 10.96 -5.89 -5.16
C ALA A 195 11.58 -7.27 -5.04
N ASP A 196 12.53 -7.58 -5.89
CA ASP A 196 12.89 -8.96 -6.17
C ASP A 196 14.28 -9.32 -5.66
N THR A 197 14.45 -10.58 -5.30
CA THR A 197 15.77 -11.21 -5.12
C THR A 197 16.29 -11.72 -6.47
N ALA A 198 17.58 -12.00 -6.56
CA ALA A 198 18.18 -12.59 -7.77
C ALA A 198 17.47 -13.88 -8.20
N GLU A 199 17.17 -14.77 -7.24
CA GLU A 199 16.46 -16.04 -7.52
C GLU A 199 15.07 -15.80 -8.13
N LYS A 200 14.38 -14.75 -7.68
CA LYS A 200 13.04 -14.39 -8.18
C LYS A 200 13.11 -13.86 -9.61
N ILE A 201 14.10 -13.01 -9.91
CA ILE A 201 14.35 -12.49 -11.25
C ILE A 201 14.70 -13.65 -12.20
N GLU A 202 15.60 -14.56 -11.81
CA GLU A 202 15.97 -15.73 -12.61
C GLU A 202 14.78 -16.65 -12.88
N LYS A 203 13.88 -16.80 -11.89
CA LYS A 203 12.63 -17.54 -12.06
C LYS A 203 11.73 -16.90 -13.12
N TYR A 204 11.52 -15.58 -13.09
CA TYR A 204 10.75 -14.87 -14.11
C TYR A 204 11.37 -15.01 -15.49
N MET A 205 12.69 -14.83 -15.60
CA MET A 205 13.42 -14.98 -16.86
C MET A 205 13.37 -16.39 -17.46
N ALA A 206 13.11 -17.41 -16.64
CA ALA A 206 12.97 -18.79 -17.09
C ALA A 206 11.56 -19.11 -17.63
N GLU A 207 10.59 -18.24 -17.42
CA GLU A 207 9.22 -18.45 -17.90
C GLU A 207 9.14 -18.29 -19.42
N PRO A 208 8.42 -19.18 -20.14
CA PRO A 208 8.28 -19.08 -21.59
C PRO A 208 7.60 -17.79 -22.08
N SER A 209 6.85 -17.13 -21.20
CA SER A 209 6.14 -15.87 -21.47
C SER A 209 6.98 -14.63 -21.17
N TYR A 210 8.22 -14.79 -20.70
CA TYR A 210 9.07 -13.66 -20.39
C TYR A 210 9.44 -12.88 -21.66
N ASP A 211 9.12 -11.60 -21.69
CA ASP A 211 9.29 -10.71 -22.84
C ASP A 211 9.84 -9.35 -22.36
N SER A 212 11.09 -9.34 -21.86
CA SER A 212 11.81 -8.15 -21.41
C SER A 212 13.31 -8.30 -21.71
N PRO A 213 13.69 -8.24 -23.01
CA PRO A 213 15.06 -8.52 -23.42
C PRO A 213 16.08 -7.46 -22.96
N TYR A 214 15.68 -6.19 -22.86
CA TYR A 214 16.59 -5.14 -22.41
C TYR A 214 16.93 -5.28 -20.93
N TYR A 215 15.91 -5.49 -20.08
CA TYR A 215 16.13 -5.75 -18.65
C TYR A 215 17.01 -6.98 -18.44
N ARG A 216 16.80 -8.06 -19.22
CA ARG A 216 17.66 -9.23 -19.19
C ARG A 216 19.12 -8.88 -19.48
N SER A 217 19.39 -8.07 -20.51
CA SER A 217 20.75 -7.66 -20.85
C SER A 217 21.41 -6.88 -19.71
N LEU A 218 20.67 -5.94 -19.08
CA LEU A 218 21.17 -5.19 -17.92
C LEU A 218 21.44 -6.12 -16.72
N TYR A 219 20.59 -7.13 -16.50
CA TYR A 219 20.81 -8.11 -15.43
C TYR A 219 22.07 -8.95 -15.67
N GLU A 220 22.27 -9.47 -16.88
CA GLU A 220 23.43 -10.26 -17.29
C GLU A 220 24.73 -9.43 -17.22
N GLU A 221 24.66 -8.13 -17.44
CA GLU A 221 25.78 -7.19 -17.29
C GLU A 221 26.04 -6.76 -15.83
N GLY A 222 25.22 -7.23 -14.86
CA GLY A 222 25.34 -6.84 -13.45
C GLY A 222 24.89 -5.40 -13.18
N LYS A 223 24.02 -4.86 -14.03
CA LYS A 223 23.46 -3.52 -13.93
C LYS A 223 22.09 -3.45 -13.26
N VAL A 224 21.58 -4.57 -12.81
CA VAL A 224 20.36 -4.66 -12.00
C VAL A 224 20.73 -5.03 -10.59
N LEU A 225 20.32 -4.25 -9.60
CA LEU A 225 20.52 -4.52 -8.18
C LEU A 225 19.25 -5.11 -7.56
N PRO A 226 19.18 -6.43 -7.33
CA PRO A 226 18.03 -7.09 -6.72
C PRO A 226 18.07 -6.97 -5.20
N LEU A 227 17.18 -6.19 -4.59
CA LEU A 227 17.22 -5.91 -3.16
C LEU A 227 16.20 -6.72 -2.35
N GLY A 228 15.09 -7.18 -2.96
CA GLY A 228 14.06 -7.93 -2.25
C GLY A 228 13.61 -7.26 -0.96
N MET A 229 13.28 -5.97 -1.02
CA MET A 229 12.90 -5.15 0.13
C MET A 229 11.49 -5.50 0.61
N THR A 230 11.27 -5.42 1.91
CA THR A 230 9.94 -5.53 2.53
C THR A 230 9.17 -4.21 2.43
N MET A 231 7.93 -4.18 2.97
CA MET A 231 7.11 -2.96 3.07
C MET A 231 7.28 -2.25 4.42
N ASN A 232 8.11 -2.75 5.31
CA ASN A 232 8.36 -2.13 6.61
C ASN A 232 9.58 -1.20 6.52
N PHE A 233 9.34 0.08 6.27
CA PHE A 233 10.36 1.11 6.06
C PHE A 233 11.22 1.41 7.30
N GLU A 234 10.75 1.03 8.50
CA GLU A 234 11.49 1.18 9.75
C GLU A 234 12.37 -0.02 10.08
N ALA A 235 12.11 -1.18 9.45
CA ALA A 235 12.83 -2.42 9.71
C ALA A 235 14.33 -2.28 9.39
N ALA A 236 15.17 -2.88 10.24
CA ALA A 236 16.63 -2.85 10.06
C ALA A 236 17.08 -3.43 8.70
N ASP A 237 16.38 -4.47 8.18
CA ASP A 237 16.63 -5.04 6.87
C ASP A 237 16.33 -4.04 5.74
N PHE A 238 15.20 -3.34 5.81
CA PHE A 238 14.86 -2.31 4.83
C PHE A 238 15.90 -1.19 4.83
N ARG A 239 16.24 -0.66 6.02
CA ARG A 239 17.26 0.40 6.19
C ARG A 239 18.62 -0.02 5.63
N LYS A 240 19.04 -1.25 5.86
CA LYS A 240 20.29 -1.79 5.30
C LYS A 240 20.24 -1.84 3.77
N LYS A 241 19.14 -2.30 3.20
CA LYS A 241 18.98 -2.47 1.74
C LYS A 241 18.88 -1.13 1.00
N ILE A 242 18.19 -0.13 1.55
CA ILE A 242 18.13 1.20 0.92
C ILE A 242 19.51 1.85 0.90
N VAL A 243 20.29 1.75 1.99
CA VAL A 243 21.68 2.24 2.04
C VAL A 243 22.55 1.50 1.01
N GLN A 244 22.43 0.19 0.90
CA GLN A 244 23.13 -0.58 -0.15
C GLN A 244 22.75 -0.04 -1.52
N GLY A 245 21.47 0.14 -1.80
CA GLY A 245 20.98 0.64 -3.09
C GLY A 245 21.50 2.03 -3.42
N PHE A 246 21.53 2.93 -2.47
CA PHE A 246 22.06 4.29 -2.68
C PHE A 246 23.58 4.31 -2.90
N ARG A 247 24.33 3.45 -2.21
CA ARG A 247 25.77 3.26 -2.48
C ARG A 247 26.03 2.73 -3.87
N GLU A 248 25.19 1.82 -4.38
CA GLU A 248 25.32 1.34 -5.76
C GLU A 248 24.93 2.42 -6.78
N ILE A 249 23.96 3.26 -6.52
CA ILE A 249 23.67 4.44 -7.36
C ILE A 249 24.89 5.39 -7.40
N ILE A 250 25.54 5.63 -6.26
CA ILE A 250 26.77 6.44 -6.21
C ILE A 250 27.89 5.82 -7.05
N ALA A 251 28.02 4.51 -7.04
CA ALA A 251 29.11 3.76 -7.71
C ALA A 251 28.90 3.53 -9.22
N ASN A 252 27.67 3.64 -9.71
CA ASN A 252 27.31 3.37 -11.11
C ASN A 252 26.81 4.63 -11.82
N ASP A 253 26.97 4.68 -13.14
CA ASP A 253 26.46 5.79 -13.94
C ASP A 253 25.01 5.54 -14.34
N GLY A 254 24.21 6.64 -14.37
CA GLY A 254 22.84 6.65 -14.85
C GLY A 254 22.74 6.78 -16.38
N PRO A 255 21.54 6.86 -16.91
CA PRO A 255 20.26 7.03 -16.22
C PRO A 255 19.84 5.83 -15.36
N TYR A 256 19.13 6.13 -14.25
CA TYR A 256 18.70 5.15 -13.27
C TYR A 256 17.22 4.83 -13.42
N LEU A 257 16.85 3.55 -13.32
CA LEU A 257 15.47 3.13 -13.06
C LEU A 257 15.32 2.73 -11.60
N ILE A 258 14.27 3.21 -10.95
CA ILE A 258 13.82 2.74 -9.63
C ILE A 258 12.46 2.07 -9.81
N HIS A 259 12.38 0.77 -9.46
CA HIS A 259 11.12 0.03 -9.56
C HIS A 259 10.91 -0.95 -8.40
N CYS A 260 9.67 -1.34 -8.22
CA CYS A 260 9.25 -2.53 -7.46
C CYS A 260 8.26 -3.31 -8.33
N THR A 261 7.30 -4.02 -7.78
CA THR A 261 6.27 -4.71 -8.57
C THR A 261 5.39 -3.71 -9.36
N GLU A 262 4.78 -2.75 -8.65
CA GLU A 262 3.86 -1.76 -9.23
C GLU A 262 4.53 -0.40 -9.50
N GLY A 263 5.73 -0.17 -9.00
CA GLY A 263 6.33 1.17 -8.99
C GLY A 263 5.63 2.12 -8.00
N LYS A 264 4.92 1.61 -7.02
CA LYS A 264 4.07 2.34 -6.08
C LYS A 264 4.75 2.56 -4.72
N ASP A 265 4.70 1.55 -3.85
CA ASP A 265 5.02 1.71 -2.43
C ASP A 265 6.53 1.79 -2.15
N ARG A 266 7.28 0.70 -2.40
CA ARG A 266 8.76 0.68 -2.21
C ARG A 266 9.45 1.67 -3.13
N THR A 267 9.04 1.72 -4.38
CA THR A 267 9.50 2.72 -5.35
C THR A 267 9.13 4.12 -4.90
N GLY A 268 7.89 4.31 -4.43
CA GLY A 268 7.42 5.61 -3.91
C GLY A 268 8.28 6.10 -2.76
N PHE A 269 8.62 5.23 -1.80
CA PHE A 269 9.50 5.59 -0.69
C PHE A 269 10.91 5.96 -1.16
N VAL A 270 11.52 5.15 -2.04
CA VAL A 270 12.88 5.41 -2.54
C VAL A 270 12.94 6.70 -3.37
N CYS A 271 11.96 6.92 -4.25
CA CYS A 271 11.88 8.16 -5.04
C CYS A 271 11.65 9.37 -4.14
N MET A 272 10.69 9.31 -3.22
CA MET A 272 10.44 10.36 -2.23
C MET A 272 11.72 10.73 -1.46
N MET A 273 12.52 9.76 -1.03
CA MET A 273 13.80 10.03 -0.35
C MET A 273 14.76 10.80 -1.24
N ILE A 274 14.90 10.45 -2.51
CA ILE A 274 15.76 11.18 -3.47
C ILE A 274 15.20 12.58 -3.74
N GLU A 275 13.89 12.69 -3.95
CA GLU A 275 13.19 13.95 -4.18
C GLU A 275 13.38 14.93 -3.02
N ILE A 276 13.21 14.45 -1.77
CA ILE A 276 13.46 15.23 -0.55
C ILE A 276 14.90 15.74 -0.51
N LEU A 277 15.88 14.87 -0.74
CA LEU A 277 17.30 15.23 -0.71
C LEU A 277 17.69 16.18 -1.85
N CYS A 278 16.95 16.18 -2.96
CA CYS A 278 17.10 17.10 -4.08
C CYS A 278 16.17 18.33 -3.97
N HIS A 279 15.78 18.71 -2.78
CA HIS A 279 15.03 19.92 -2.42
C HIS A 279 13.63 20.02 -3.04
N ALA A 280 12.98 18.89 -3.40
CA ALA A 280 11.59 18.91 -3.85
C ALA A 280 10.65 19.38 -2.73
N THR A 281 9.70 20.21 -3.09
CA THR A 281 8.64 20.66 -2.17
C THR A 281 7.64 19.53 -1.89
N TYR A 282 6.91 19.64 -0.79
CA TYR A 282 5.83 18.69 -0.48
C TYR A 282 4.85 18.51 -1.65
N ASP A 283 4.45 19.62 -2.31
CA ASP A 283 3.47 19.55 -3.39
C ASP A 283 4.02 18.86 -4.65
N GLU A 284 5.31 19.00 -4.94
CA GLU A 284 5.99 18.26 -6.02
C GLU A 284 6.05 16.77 -5.72
N ILE A 285 6.47 16.38 -4.51
CA ILE A 285 6.53 14.99 -4.05
C ILE A 285 5.15 14.34 -4.09
N ALA A 286 4.13 15.04 -3.54
CA ALA A 286 2.75 14.57 -3.55
C ALA A 286 2.21 14.38 -4.97
N SER A 287 2.52 15.31 -5.87
CA SER A 287 2.12 15.22 -7.28
C SER A 287 2.75 14.00 -7.96
N ASP A 288 4.07 13.80 -7.84
CA ASP A 288 4.73 12.61 -8.42
C ASP A 288 4.19 11.31 -7.81
N TYR A 289 4.07 11.25 -6.49
CA TYR A 289 3.59 10.06 -5.81
C TYR A 289 2.20 9.64 -6.30
N MET A 290 1.27 10.59 -6.42
CA MET A 290 -0.13 10.33 -6.78
C MET A 290 -0.35 10.00 -8.26
N ILE A 291 0.59 10.29 -9.16
CA ILE A 291 0.53 9.82 -10.57
C ILE A 291 0.36 8.29 -10.62
N THR A 292 1.00 7.55 -9.74
CA THR A 292 0.86 6.09 -9.69
C THR A 292 -0.57 5.65 -9.39
N TYR A 293 -1.29 6.37 -8.53
CA TYR A 293 -2.69 6.06 -8.22
C TYR A 293 -3.65 6.40 -9.36
N ASP A 294 -3.34 7.44 -10.12
CA ASP A 294 -4.06 7.73 -11.37
C ASP A 294 -3.79 6.62 -12.42
N ASN A 295 -2.52 6.25 -12.61
CA ASN A 295 -2.09 5.25 -13.59
C ASN A 295 -2.62 3.83 -13.32
N TYR A 296 -2.82 3.42 -12.08
CA TYR A 296 -3.29 2.07 -11.74
C TYR A 296 -4.78 2.01 -11.45
N TYR A 297 -5.34 3.05 -10.80
CA TYR A 297 -6.66 3.01 -10.21
C TYR A 297 -7.59 4.10 -10.72
N GLN A 298 -7.08 5.01 -11.57
CA GLN A 298 -7.79 6.19 -12.08
C GLN A 298 -8.29 7.09 -10.92
N VAL A 299 -7.52 7.16 -9.84
CA VAL A 299 -7.77 8.07 -8.73
C VAL A 299 -6.92 9.32 -8.88
N ASN A 300 -7.57 10.44 -9.10
CA ASN A 300 -6.91 11.75 -9.23
C ASN A 300 -7.78 12.84 -8.57
N GLU A 301 -7.16 13.99 -8.30
CA GLU A 301 -7.79 15.10 -7.59
C GLU A 301 -9.06 15.64 -8.28
N LYS A 302 -9.13 15.55 -9.62
CA LYS A 302 -10.27 16.06 -10.40
C LYS A 302 -11.45 15.10 -10.41
N GLY A 303 -11.18 13.80 -10.34
CA GLY A 303 -12.20 12.75 -10.39
C GLY A 303 -12.83 12.47 -9.03
N ASP A 304 -12.00 12.26 -8.01
CA ASP A 304 -12.42 11.96 -6.65
C ASP A 304 -11.41 12.56 -5.65
N LYS A 305 -11.59 13.85 -5.36
CA LYS A 305 -10.68 14.56 -4.45
C LYS A 305 -10.69 13.96 -3.05
N TYR A 306 -11.83 13.51 -2.55
CA TYR A 306 -11.91 12.94 -1.21
C TYR A 306 -11.06 11.67 -1.09
N LYS A 307 -11.22 10.74 -2.01
CA LYS A 307 -10.40 9.51 -2.06
C LYS A 307 -8.92 9.81 -2.30
N TYR A 308 -8.63 10.79 -3.17
CA TYR A 308 -7.27 11.28 -3.41
C TYR A 308 -6.61 11.76 -2.11
N ASP A 309 -7.29 12.63 -1.35
CA ASP A 309 -6.78 13.16 -0.08
C ASP A 309 -6.59 12.05 0.97
N LEU A 310 -7.52 11.11 1.07
CA LEU A 310 -7.40 9.95 1.97
C LEU A 310 -6.19 9.08 1.65
N ILE A 311 -5.95 8.80 0.37
CA ILE A 311 -4.79 8.03 -0.09
C ILE A 311 -3.50 8.78 0.22
N LEU A 312 -3.46 10.07 -0.10
CA LEU A 312 -2.29 10.91 0.17
C LEU A 312 -1.95 10.91 1.66
N ASP A 313 -2.95 11.03 2.52
CA ASP A 313 -2.75 11.02 3.99
C ASP A 313 -2.33 9.64 4.50
N SER A 314 -3.00 8.56 4.06
CA SER A 314 -2.76 7.20 4.55
C SER A 314 -1.48 6.55 4.04
N TYR A 315 -0.79 7.13 3.06
CA TYR A 315 0.44 6.55 2.50
C TYR A 315 1.60 7.55 2.51
N LEU A 316 1.54 8.63 1.71
CA LEU A 316 2.66 9.57 1.63
C LEU A 316 2.86 10.31 2.95
N ASN A 317 1.78 10.89 3.51
CA ASN A 317 1.90 11.65 4.75
C ASN A 317 2.34 10.78 5.93
N ASP A 318 1.88 9.52 5.98
CA ASP A 318 2.33 8.57 7.00
C ASP A 318 3.82 8.24 6.85
N MET A 319 4.34 8.12 5.62
CA MET A 319 5.79 7.96 5.39
C MET A 319 6.56 9.20 5.85
N LEU A 320 6.07 10.41 5.58
CA LEU A 320 6.72 11.66 6.01
C LEU A 320 6.69 11.84 7.53
N ARG A 321 5.56 11.52 8.19
CA ARG A 321 5.44 11.49 9.67
C ARG A 321 6.39 10.46 10.29
N MET A 322 6.55 9.31 9.67
CA MET A 322 7.51 8.29 10.09
C MET A 322 8.95 8.81 9.98
N LEU A 323 9.32 9.51 8.90
CA LEU A 323 10.62 10.13 8.76
C LEU A 323 10.86 11.21 9.82
N ALA A 324 9.84 12.00 10.14
CA ALA A 324 9.86 13.02 11.18
C ALA A 324 9.88 12.42 12.61
N GLN A 325 9.59 11.14 12.76
CA GLN A 325 9.39 10.46 14.06
C GLN A 325 8.28 11.13 14.91
N ASP A 326 7.30 11.73 14.27
CA ASP A 326 6.16 12.41 14.89
C ASP A 326 4.88 12.10 14.10
N LYS A 327 3.98 11.30 14.69
CA LYS A 327 2.74 10.86 14.06
C LYS A 327 1.71 11.99 13.86
N GLU A 328 1.86 13.07 14.61
CA GLU A 328 0.96 14.24 14.55
C GLU A 328 1.57 15.42 13.77
N ALA A 329 2.75 15.21 13.16
CA ALA A 329 3.43 16.27 12.44
C ALA A 329 2.59 16.82 11.29
N ASP A 330 2.55 18.15 11.17
CA ASP A 330 2.06 18.80 9.96
C ASP A 330 3.14 18.67 8.86
N VAL A 331 2.91 17.73 7.96
CA VAL A 331 3.88 17.35 6.92
C VAL A 331 4.27 18.50 5.98
N ARG A 332 3.41 19.52 5.86
CA ARG A 332 3.69 20.70 5.02
C ARG A 332 4.68 21.69 5.67
N ASN A 333 4.90 21.57 6.97
CA ASN A 333 5.77 22.42 7.75
C ASN A 333 7.07 21.70 8.19
N LEU A 334 7.29 20.47 7.72
CA LEU A 334 8.51 19.72 8.02
C LEU A 334 9.72 20.29 7.27
N ASP A 335 10.87 20.24 7.90
CA ASP A 335 12.16 20.26 7.20
C ASP A 335 12.39 18.88 6.59
N LEU A 336 11.86 18.70 5.36
CA LEU A 336 11.88 17.40 4.68
C LEU A 336 13.30 16.92 4.43
N GLU A 337 14.22 17.82 4.05
CA GLU A 337 15.62 17.46 3.80
C GLU A 337 16.27 16.91 5.06
N GLU A 338 16.13 17.58 6.20
CA GLU A 338 16.70 17.09 7.46
C GLU A 338 16.03 15.78 7.93
N CYS A 339 14.72 15.60 7.72
CA CYS A 339 14.06 14.33 7.99
C CYS A 339 14.67 13.17 7.16
N GLY A 340 14.86 13.37 5.85
CA GLY A 340 15.49 12.40 4.96
C GLY A 340 16.94 12.10 5.34
N ARG A 341 17.75 13.14 5.58
CA ARG A 341 19.15 13.01 6.02
C ARG A 341 19.24 12.27 7.36
N SER A 342 18.40 12.61 8.33
CA SER A 342 18.37 11.94 9.63
C SER A 342 18.04 10.46 9.52
N TYR A 343 17.06 10.10 8.68
CA TYR A 343 16.73 8.69 8.42
C TYR A 343 17.93 7.94 7.82
N LEU A 344 18.64 8.52 6.83
CA LEU A 344 19.77 7.87 6.18
C LEU A 344 21.00 7.78 7.10
N ARG A 345 21.28 8.80 7.90
CA ARG A 345 22.34 8.75 8.94
C ARG A 345 22.05 7.64 9.96
N ALA A 346 20.82 7.56 10.45
CA ALA A 346 20.41 6.50 11.36
C ALA A 346 20.43 5.09 10.71
N SER A 347 20.40 5.05 9.38
CA SER A 347 20.52 3.80 8.60
C SER A 347 21.98 3.46 8.23
N GLY A 348 22.94 4.33 8.54
CA GLY A 348 24.39 4.09 8.39
C GLY A 348 25.05 4.74 7.17
N MET A 349 24.45 5.78 6.59
CA MET A 349 25.12 6.64 5.59
C MET A 349 25.80 7.83 6.28
N SER A 350 26.97 8.24 5.78
CA SER A 350 27.59 9.49 6.16
C SER A 350 27.02 10.68 5.37
N ASP A 351 27.24 11.91 5.85
CA ASP A 351 26.81 13.11 5.11
C ASP A 351 27.48 13.21 3.75
N GLU A 352 28.76 12.80 3.65
CA GLU A 352 29.50 12.78 2.38
C GLU A 352 28.91 11.77 1.40
N GLU A 353 28.41 10.61 1.86
CA GLU A 353 27.69 9.64 1.01
C GLU A 353 26.35 10.20 0.57
N ILE A 354 25.61 10.90 1.46
CA ILE A 354 24.33 11.54 1.11
C ILE A 354 24.56 12.64 0.06
N ASP A 355 25.57 13.49 0.25
CA ASP A 355 25.91 14.54 -0.71
C ASP A 355 26.36 13.94 -2.06
N ALA A 356 27.11 12.84 -2.04
CA ALA A 356 27.48 12.11 -3.27
C ALA A 356 26.25 11.54 -3.99
N LEU A 357 25.24 11.05 -3.25
CA LEU A 357 23.97 10.60 -3.83
C LEU A 357 23.23 11.76 -4.49
N VAL A 358 23.08 12.89 -3.80
CA VAL A 358 22.44 14.11 -4.35
C VAL A 358 23.12 14.54 -5.65
N ASN A 359 24.45 14.57 -5.65
CA ASN A 359 25.24 14.97 -6.81
C ASN A 359 24.98 14.09 -8.06
N ARG A 360 24.61 12.79 -7.88
CA ARG A 360 24.24 11.91 -9.02
C ARG A 360 22.99 12.39 -9.75
N PHE A 361 22.09 13.07 -9.06
CA PHE A 361 20.83 13.52 -9.63
C PHE A 361 20.82 14.99 -10.04
N THR A 362 21.70 15.81 -9.45
CA THR A 362 21.68 17.28 -9.64
C THR A 362 22.83 17.81 -10.49
N GLN A 363 23.95 17.09 -10.61
CA GLN A 363 25.14 17.54 -11.37
C GLN A 363 25.30 16.80 -12.69
N GLU A 364 25.95 17.46 -13.69
CA GLU A 364 26.29 16.85 -15.01
C GLU A 364 27.41 15.80 -14.90
#